data_53a7745f0bb6db81ccf4957833c1e5f7
#
_entry.id   53a7745f0bb6db81ccf4957833c1e5f7
#
_cell.length_a   1.000
_cell.length_b   1.000
_cell.length_c   1.000
_cell.angle_alpha   90.00
_cell.angle_beta   90.00
_cell.angle_gamma   90.00
#
_symmetry.space_group_name_H-M   'P 1'
#
loop_
_entity.id
_entity.type
_entity.pdbx_description
1 polymer ?
#
loop_
_entity_poly.entity_id
_entity_poly.type
_entity_poly.pdbx_seq_one_letter_code
_entity_poly.pdbx_strand_id
1 'polypeptide(L)'
;GKPVHSWGDADAGFSKGGKVIEAEYFAPHLAHASMEPPAAVADVHGDKVTVWAPTQNPVGVREEVAKALGLKKEDVVCHVTFLGGGFGRKSKPDFAVEAAVLSKKTGKPVKVVWSREDDIKFDYYHSVAAMYLKAAVDQSGKPTAWLQRSVFPPISSTFDKDAIYGSAGEMSLGWDVIPFEVANFRAENGPAAAHVRIGWLR
;
A
#
# COMPACT_ATOMS: atom_id res chain seq x y z
N GLY A 1 13.19 14.35 -10.63
CA GLY A 1 12.77 13.80 -9.34
C GLY A 1 13.50 14.46 -8.17
N LYS A 2 12.99 14.29 -6.99
CA LYS A 2 13.67 14.71 -5.76
C LYS A 2 14.61 13.58 -5.35
N PRO A 3 15.93 13.82 -5.14
CA PRO A 3 16.84 12.81 -4.65
C PRO A 3 16.39 12.27 -3.27
N VAL A 4 16.40 10.96 -3.11
CA VAL A 4 16.04 10.25 -1.86
C VAL A 4 17.27 9.68 -1.22
N HIS A 5 18.17 9.13 -2.04
CA HIS A 5 19.43 8.55 -1.62
C HIS A 5 20.45 8.65 -2.74
N SER A 6 21.73 8.90 -2.41
CA SER A 6 22.79 8.96 -3.40
C SER A 6 24.17 8.76 -2.77
N TRP A 7 25.10 8.24 -3.57
CA TRP A 7 26.53 8.26 -3.27
C TRP A 7 27.31 8.43 -4.58
N GLY A 8 28.54 8.92 -4.50
CA GLY A 8 29.32 9.29 -5.67
C GLY A 8 28.67 10.41 -6.48
N ASP A 9 28.93 10.44 -7.78
CA ASP A 9 28.33 11.38 -8.75
C ASP A 9 27.81 10.60 -9.96
N ALA A 10 26.50 10.35 -10.00
CA ALA A 10 25.88 9.57 -11.05
C ALA A 10 25.98 10.28 -12.42
N ASP A 11 25.85 11.61 -12.48
CA ASP A 11 25.88 12.37 -13.75
C ASP A 11 27.29 12.36 -14.32
N ALA A 12 28.32 12.56 -13.50
CA ALA A 12 29.71 12.40 -13.92
C ALA A 12 30.01 10.95 -14.33
N GLY A 13 29.41 9.95 -13.64
CA GLY A 13 29.56 8.55 -13.99
C GLY A 13 29.01 8.24 -15.39
N PHE A 14 27.86 8.78 -15.76
CA PHE A 14 27.30 8.63 -17.11
C PHE A 14 28.13 9.32 -18.20
N SER A 15 28.82 10.40 -17.86
CA SER A 15 29.64 11.18 -18.80
C SER A 15 31.02 10.58 -19.07
N LYS A 16 31.53 9.67 -18.21
CA LYS A 16 32.88 9.11 -18.29
C LYS A 16 33.09 8.06 -19.39
N GLY A 17 32.07 7.77 -20.18
CA GLY A 17 32.11 6.75 -21.22
C GLY A 17 31.66 5.37 -20.73
N GLY A 18 31.48 4.48 -21.69
CA GLY A 18 30.89 3.17 -21.45
C GLY A 18 29.54 3.04 -22.15
N LYS A 19 28.96 1.85 -22.11
CA LYS A 19 27.61 1.63 -22.65
C LYS A 19 26.58 2.11 -21.65
N VAL A 20 25.75 3.06 -22.07
CA VAL A 20 24.56 3.51 -21.29
C VAL A 20 23.36 2.68 -21.70
N ILE A 21 22.63 2.17 -20.72
CA ILE A 21 21.42 1.39 -20.86
C ILE A 21 20.31 2.15 -20.12
N GLU A 22 19.18 2.36 -20.80
CA GLU A 22 18.02 3.04 -20.23
C GLU A 22 16.77 2.15 -20.41
N ALA A 23 15.87 2.18 -19.42
CA ALA A 23 14.60 1.47 -19.48
C ALA A 23 13.52 2.22 -18.70
N GLU A 24 12.32 2.18 -19.24
CA GLU A 24 11.11 2.70 -18.59
C GLU A 24 10.15 1.56 -18.31
N TYR A 25 9.51 1.61 -17.14
CA TYR A 25 8.51 0.63 -16.73
C TYR A 25 7.27 1.35 -16.22
N PHE A 26 6.13 0.75 -16.48
CA PHE A 26 4.85 1.24 -16.00
C PHE A 26 4.08 0.09 -15.34
N ALA A 27 3.61 0.32 -14.12
CA ALA A 27 2.71 -0.56 -13.40
C ALA A 27 1.37 0.15 -13.24
N PRO A 28 0.26 -0.41 -13.76
CA PRO A 28 -1.07 0.19 -13.57
C PRO A 28 -1.57 -0.03 -12.16
N HIS A 29 -2.66 0.67 -11.78
CA HIS A 29 -3.42 0.31 -10.60
C HIS A 29 -3.96 -1.13 -10.74
N LEU A 30 -3.82 -1.92 -9.67
CA LEU A 30 -4.34 -3.28 -9.60
C LEU A 30 -5.21 -3.44 -8.36
N ALA A 31 -6.35 -4.11 -8.51
CA ALA A 31 -7.15 -4.55 -7.38
C ALA A 31 -6.49 -5.76 -6.72
N HIS A 32 -6.65 -5.89 -5.40
CA HIS A 32 -6.15 -7.05 -4.66
C HIS A 32 -6.88 -8.34 -5.04
N ALA A 33 -8.19 -8.26 -5.21
CA ALA A 33 -9.07 -9.34 -5.67
C ALA A 33 -8.72 -10.70 -5.02
N SER A 34 -8.52 -10.72 -3.69
CA SER A 34 -8.21 -11.96 -2.96
C SER A 34 -9.30 -13.01 -3.21
N MET A 35 -8.95 -14.31 -3.18
CA MET A 35 -9.90 -15.39 -3.49
C MET A 35 -11.16 -15.31 -2.62
N GLU A 36 -11.03 -14.99 -1.35
CA GLU A 36 -12.13 -14.67 -0.47
C GLU A 36 -12.40 -13.16 -0.52
N PRO A 37 -13.54 -12.68 -1.04
CA PRO A 37 -13.95 -11.29 -0.93
C PRO A 37 -14.05 -10.84 0.54
N PRO A 38 -14.00 -9.54 0.84
CA PRO A 38 -14.21 -9.04 2.19
C PRO A 38 -15.50 -9.55 2.81
N ALA A 39 -15.39 -10.08 4.03
CA ALA A 39 -16.54 -10.58 4.79
C ALA A 39 -16.35 -10.35 6.27
N ALA A 40 -17.42 -10.10 7.01
CA ALA A 40 -17.38 -10.00 8.46
C ALA A 40 -18.75 -10.36 9.07
N VAL A 41 -18.74 -10.82 10.30
CA VAL A 41 -19.92 -10.89 11.16
C VAL A 41 -19.71 -9.89 12.29
N ALA A 42 -20.72 -9.13 12.63
CA ALA A 42 -20.74 -8.29 13.82
C ALA A 42 -22.02 -8.50 14.63
N ASP A 43 -21.86 -8.44 15.95
CA ASP A 43 -22.94 -8.52 16.91
C ASP A 43 -22.80 -7.38 17.92
N VAL A 44 -23.79 -6.49 17.93
CA VAL A 44 -23.81 -5.28 18.78
C VAL A 44 -24.90 -5.41 19.83
N HIS A 45 -24.50 -5.44 21.10
CA HIS A 45 -25.39 -5.44 22.25
C HIS A 45 -25.09 -4.25 23.17
N GLY A 46 -25.96 -3.25 23.20
CA GLY A 46 -25.74 -2.00 23.92
C GLY A 46 -24.42 -1.35 23.49
N ASP A 47 -23.51 -1.21 24.43
CA ASP A 47 -22.18 -0.61 24.18
C ASP A 47 -21.09 -1.67 23.92
N LYS A 48 -21.43 -2.93 23.76
CA LYS A 48 -20.47 -4.02 23.48
C LYS A 48 -20.63 -4.52 22.06
N VAL A 49 -19.49 -4.79 21.44
CA VAL A 49 -19.41 -5.27 20.06
C VAL A 49 -18.49 -6.46 19.95
N THR A 50 -18.96 -7.51 19.32
CA THR A 50 -18.11 -8.64 18.91
C THR A 50 -18.08 -8.71 17.39
N VAL A 51 -16.88 -8.76 16.82
CA VAL A 51 -16.64 -8.89 15.39
C VAL A 51 -15.88 -10.17 15.10
N TRP A 52 -16.28 -10.90 14.07
CA TRP A 52 -15.52 -12.01 13.49
C TRP A 52 -15.17 -11.63 12.07
N ALA A 53 -13.88 -11.53 11.77
CA ALA A 53 -13.41 -11.07 10.45
C ALA A 53 -12.07 -11.69 10.05
N PRO A 54 -11.90 -12.07 8.77
CA PRO A 54 -10.62 -12.44 8.19
C PRO A 54 -9.80 -11.17 7.93
N THR A 55 -9.14 -10.66 8.98
CA THR A 55 -8.42 -9.38 8.93
C THR A 55 -6.92 -9.55 9.14
N GLN A 56 -6.12 -8.70 8.49
CA GLN A 56 -4.69 -8.56 8.72
C GLN A 56 -4.36 -7.55 9.83
N ASN A 57 -5.38 -6.80 10.32
CA ASN A 57 -5.21 -5.76 11.33
C ASN A 57 -6.37 -5.76 12.36
N PRO A 58 -6.39 -6.71 13.31
CA PRO A 58 -7.47 -6.79 14.30
C PRO A 58 -7.53 -5.57 15.23
N VAL A 59 -6.41 -4.89 15.46
CA VAL A 59 -6.37 -3.66 16.26
C VAL A 59 -7.10 -2.54 15.52
N GLY A 60 -6.84 -2.38 14.23
CA GLY A 60 -7.54 -1.40 13.38
C GLY A 60 -9.04 -1.68 13.26
N VAL A 61 -9.47 -2.95 13.24
CA VAL A 61 -10.91 -3.30 13.31
C VAL A 61 -11.52 -2.76 14.58
N ARG A 62 -10.90 -2.99 15.73
CA ARG A 62 -11.41 -2.49 17.03
C ARG A 62 -11.51 -0.97 17.08
N GLU A 63 -10.48 -0.29 16.58
CA GLU A 63 -10.40 1.18 16.57
C GLU A 63 -11.45 1.80 15.66
N GLU A 64 -11.55 1.34 14.42
CA GLU A 64 -12.48 1.94 13.47
C GLU A 64 -13.95 1.57 13.75
N VAL A 65 -14.23 0.36 14.26
CA VAL A 65 -15.58 0.00 14.72
C VAL A 65 -15.99 0.85 15.93
N ALA A 66 -15.11 1.00 16.93
CA ALA A 66 -15.38 1.86 18.08
C ALA A 66 -15.67 3.30 17.67
N LYS A 67 -14.83 3.85 16.80
CA LYS A 67 -15.00 5.21 16.24
C LYS A 67 -16.34 5.36 15.50
N ALA A 68 -16.68 4.42 14.64
CA ALA A 68 -17.92 4.47 13.84
C ALA A 68 -19.19 4.38 14.71
N LEU A 69 -19.13 3.68 15.84
CA LEU A 69 -20.26 3.49 16.75
C LEU A 69 -20.27 4.46 17.93
N GLY A 70 -19.25 5.32 18.10
CA GLY A 70 -19.10 6.21 19.24
C GLY A 70 -18.80 5.49 20.55
N LEU A 71 -18.07 4.39 20.50
CA LEU A 71 -17.71 3.53 21.63
C LEU A 71 -16.22 3.66 21.99
N LYS A 72 -15.81 3.03 23.07
CA LYS A 72 -14.40 2.85 23.43
C LYS A 72 -13.84 1.60 22.73
N LYS A 73 -12.56 1.61 22.40
CA LYS A 73 -11.87 0.47 21.77
C LYS A 73 -11.94 -0.80 22.63
N GLU A 74 -11.96 -0.63 23.95
CA GLU A 74 -12.05 -1.72 24.94
C GLU A 74 -13.42 -2.43 24.91
N ASP A 75 -14.43 -1.79 24.36
CA ASP A 75 -15.79 -2.33 24.21
C ASP A 75 -15.96 -3.16 22.93
N VAL A 76 -14.93 -3.20 22.08
CA VAL A 76 -14.92 -3.96 20.83
C VAL A 76 -13.97 -5.16 20.93
N VAL A 77 -14.49 -6.35 20.73
CA VAL A 77 -13.72 -7.60 20.60
C VAL A 77 -13.67 -8.00 19.13
N CYS A 78 -12.48 -8.32 18.64
CA CYS A 78 -12.29 -8.82 17.27
C CYS A 78 -11.70 -10.23 17.33
N HIS A 79 -12.44 -11.20 16.83
CA HIS A 79 -11.99 -12.57 16.60
C HIS A 79 -11.50 -12.68 15.14
N VAL A 80 -10.22 -12.99 14.97
CA VAL A 80 -9.64 -13.20 13.64
C VAL A 80 -10.01 -14.60 13.16
N THR A 81 -10.63 -14.67 11.99
CA THR A 81 -10.92 -15.93 11.29
C THR A 81 -9.85 -16.23 10.26
N PHE A 82 -9.85 -17.43 9.67
CA PHE A 82 -8.93 -17.75 8.59
C PHE A 82 -9.14 -16.81 7.40
N LEU A 83 -8.02 -16.36 6.80
CA LEU A 83 -8.03 -15.50 5.63
C LEU A 83 -7.92 -16.33 4.35
N GLY A 84 -8.85 -16.16 3.43
CA GLY A 84 -8.76 -16.65 2.06
C GLY A 84 -8.00 -15.70 1.14
N GLY A 85 -6.87 -15.16 1.65
CA GLY A 85 -6.06 -14.12 1.03
C GLY A 85 -6.38 -12.73 1.57
N GLY A 86 -5.37 -11.89 1.66
CA GLY A 86 -5.51 -10.51 2.14
C GLY A 86 -4.69 -9.51 1.31
N PHE A 87 -3.40 -9.83 1.09
CA PHE A 87 -2.47 -9.07 0.25
C PHE A 87 -2.39 -7.57 0.59
N GLY A 88 -2.68 -7.21 1.86
CA GLY A 88 -2.76 -5.83 2.31
C GLY A 88 -4.18 -5.25 2.34
N ARG A 89 -5.11 -5.72 1.50
CA ARG A 89 -6.50 -5.23 1.44
C ARG A 89 -7.23 -5.40 2.78
N LYS A 90 -7.10 -6.55 3.40
CA LYS A 90 -7.77 -6.88 4.66
C LYS A 90 -7.10 -6.26 5.90
N SER A 91 -6.10 -5.39 5.72
CA SER A 91 -5.64 -4.46 6.76
C SER A 91 -6.59 -3.27 6.94
N LYS A 92 -7.44 -2.99 5.93
CA LYS A 92 -8.49 -1.97 6.01
C LYS A 92 -9.78 -2.60 6.54
N PRO A 93 -10.36 -2.05 7.62
CA PRO A 93 -11.49 -2.67 8.33
C PRO A 93 -12.87 -2.25 7.83
N ASP A 94 -12.99 -1.59 6.69
CA ASP A 94 -14.23 -1.04 6.16
C ASP A 94 -15.39 -2.04 6.13
N PHE A 95 -15.17 -3.26 5.66
CA PHE A 95 -16.17 -4.32 5.63
C PHE A 95 -16.63 -4.79 7.04
N ALA A 96 -15.72 -4.73 8.02
CA ALA A 96 -16.04 -5.04 9.41
C ALA A 96 -16.85 -3.91 10.07
N VAL A 97 -16.53 -2.67 9.75
CA VAL A 97 -17.28 -1.48 10.20
C VAL A 97 -18.69 -1.51 9.63
N GLU A 98 -18.87 -1.85 8.36
CA GLU A 98 -20.20 -2.01 7.74
C GLU A 98 -21.06 -3.03 8.48
N ALA A 99 -20.50 -4.21 8.78
CA ALA A 99 -21.20 -5.24 9.54
C ALA A 99 -21.64 -4.73 10.93
N ALA A 100 -20.77 -4.01 11.63
CA ALA A 100 -21.06 -3.46 12.95
C ALA A 100 -22.12 -2.36 12.90
N VAL A 101 -22.06 -1.45 11.94
CA VAL A 101 -23.06 -0.39 11.74
C VAL A 101 -24.43 -1.00 11.41
N LEU A 102 -24.48 -2.01 10.56
CA LEU A 102 -25.73 -2.70 10.21
C LEU A 102 -26.28 -3.48 11.41
N SER A 103 -25.44 -4.17 12.18
CA SER A 103 -25.84 -4.84 13.40
C SER A 103 -26.48 -3.88 14.42
N LYS A 104 -25.84 -2.73 14.66
CA LYS A 104 -26.40 -1.68 15.54
C LYS A 104 -27.77 -1.18 15.04
N LYS A 105 -27.92 -0.97 13.74
CA LYS A 105 -29.17 -0.47 13.15
C LYS A 105 -30.32 -1.49 13.21
N THR A 106 -30.00 -2.78 13.04
CA THR A 106 -31.00 -3.85 13.01
C THR A 106 -31.30 -4.44 14.37
N GLY A 107 -30.43 -4.21 15.36
CA GLY A 107 -30.51 -4.83 16.68
C GLY A 107 -30.30 -6.35 16.66
N LYS A 108 -29.60 -6.86 15.64
CA LYS A 108 -29.34 -8.31 15.44
C LYS A 108 -27.93 -8.52 14.94
N PRO A 109 -27.35 -9.72 15.13
CA PRO A 109 -26.12 -10.09 14.47
C PRO A 109 -26.25 -9.99 12.94
N VAL A 110 -25.26 -9.40 12.28
CA VAL A 110 -25.26 -9.21 10.82
C VAL A 110 -24.00 -9.79 10.23
N LYS A 111 -24.14 -10.59 9.17
CA LYS A 111 -23.04 -11.01 8.31
C LYS A 111 -23.07 -10.19 7.03
N VAL A 112 -21.97 -9.51 6.73
CA VAL A 112 -21.70 -8.85 5.45
C VAL A 112 -20.75 -9.73 4.65
N VAL A 113 -21.06 -9.91 3.38
CA VAL A 113 -20.17 -10.54 2.39
C VAL A 113 -20.25 -9.68 1.14
N TRP A 114 -19.12 -9.13 0.72
CA TRP A 114 -19.05 -8.37 -0.51
C TRP A 114 -19.16 -9.28 -1.73
N SER A 115 -19.79 -8.80 -2.79
CA SER A 115 -19.63 -9.42 -4.09
C SER A 115 -18.21 -9.18 -4.63
N ARG A 116 -17.81 -9.92 -5.64
CA ARG A 116 -16.52 -9.67 -6.30
C ARG A 116 -16.47 -8.30 -6.97
N GLU A 117 -17.59 -7.85 -7.49
CA GLU A 117 -17.77 -6.53 -8.09
C GLU A 117 -17.56 -5.42 -7.06
N ASP A 118 -18.11 -5.58 -5.85
CA ASP A 118 -17.92 -4.63 -4.76
C ASP A 118 -16.46 -4.62 -4.27
N ASP A 119 -15.85 -5.79 -4.11
CA ASP A 119 -14.45 -5.95 -3.72
C ASP A 119 -13.52 -5.20 -4.69
N ILE A 120 -13.70 -5.39 -5.99
CA ILE A 120 -12.89 -4.70 -7.00
C ILE A 120 -13.20 -3.20 -7.05
N LYS A 121 -14.49 -2.81 -7.00
CA LYS A 121 -14.92 -1.42 -7.13
C LYS A 121 -14.52 -0.55 -5.94
N PHE A 122 -14.56 -1.11 -4.74
CA PHE A 122 -14.27 -0.40 -3.48
C PHE A 122 -12.93 -0.80 -2.86
N ASP A 123 -12.01 -1.27 -3.67
CA ASP A 123 -10.67 -1.62 -3.20
C ASP A 123 -9.85 -0.38 -2.77
N TYR A 124 -8.79 -0.64 -2.04
CA TYR A 124 -7.63 0.24 -1.86
C TYR A 124 -6.56 -0.29 -2.80
N TYR A 125 -6.45 0.29 -3.98
CA TYR A 125 -5.66 -0.27 -5.08
C TYR A 125 -4.16 -0.27 -4.81
N HIS A 126 -3.44 -1.20 -5.42
CA HIS A 126 -2.00 -1.05 -5.61
C HIS A 126 -1.73 0.24 -6.39
N SER A 127 -0.71 0.97 -5.96
CA SER A 127 -0.38 2.24 -6.59
C SER A 127 0.06 2.05 -8.04
N VAL A 128 -0.43 2.90 -8.92
CA VAL A 128 0.18 3.07 -10.24
C VAL A 128 1.61 3.59 -10.05
N ALA A 129 2.54 3.12 -10.87
CA ALA A 129 3.92 3.60 -10.83
C ALA A 129 4.52 3.74 -12.23
N ALA A 130 5.25 4.82 -12.45
CA ALA A 130 6.15 4.98 -13.56
C ALA A 130 7.59 4.97 -13.02
N MET A 131 8.45 4.17 -13.65
CA MET A 131 9.83 3.98 -13.22
C MET A 131 10.77 4.18 -14.40
N TYR A 132 11.86 4.92 -14.17
CA TYR A 132 12.95 5.09 -15.12
C TYR A 132 14.24 4.61 -14.48
N LEU A 133 14.95 3.75 -15.19
CA LEU A 133 16.23 3.20 -14.81
C LEU A 133 17.28 3.56 -15.87
N LYS A 134 18.45 4.01 -15.42
CA LYS A 134 19.60 4.30 -16.26
C LYS A 134 20.87 3.76 -15.62
N ALA A 135 21.64 2.99 -16.38
CA ALA A 135 22.90 2.43 -15.93
C ALA A 135 23.99 2.67 -16.95
N ALA A 136 25.19 2.99 -16.49
CA ALA A 136 26.39 2.92 -17.31
C ALA A 136 27.15 1.65 -16.94
N VAL A 137 27.62 0.90 -17.93
CA VAL A 137 28.45 -0.31 -17.74
C VAL A 137 29.79 -0.15 -18.43
N ASP A 138 30.84 -0.66 -17.81
CA ASP A 138 32.19 -0.70 -18.38
C ASP A 138 32.33 -1.81 -19.44
N GLN A 139 33.53 -1.96 -20.00
CA GLN A 139 33.82 -2.98 -21.00
C GLN A 139 33.69 -4.41 -20.49
N SER A 140 33.76 -4.62 -19.18
CA SER A 140 33.55 -5.93 -18.54
C SER A 140 32.06 -6.21 -18.26
N GLY A 141 31.17 -5.23 -18.47
CA GLY A 141 29.75 -5.31 -18.14
C GLY A 141 29.42 -4.94 -16.68
N LYS A 142 30.41 -4.48 -15.89
CA LYS A 142 30.19 -4.05 -14.49
C LYS A 142 29.51 -2.67 -14.48
N PRO A 143 28.41 -2.47 -13.70
CA PRO A 143 27.79 -1.15 -13.53
C PRO A 143 28.77 -0.17 -12.85
N THR A 144 28.90 1.03 -13.42
CA THR A 144 29.75 2.11 -12.92
C THR A 144 28.97 3.32 -12.44
N ALA A 145 27.75 3.52 -12.99
CA ALA A 145 26.80 4.52 -12.53
C ALA A 145 25.37 3.97 -12.63
N TRP A 146 24.52 4.40 -11.71
CA TRP A 146 23.11 3.98 -11.66
C TRP A 146 22.22 5.12 -11.22
N LEU A 147 21.17 5.36 -11.99
CA LEU A 147 20.05 6.24 -11.63
C LEU A 147 18.77 5.42 -11.67
N GLN A 148 17.98 5.52 -10.61
CA GLN A 148 16.62 5.03 -10.60
C GLN A 148 15.67 6.13 -10.14
N ARG A 149 14.58 6.31 -10.87
CA ARG A 149 13.55 7.31 -10.61
C ARG A 149 12.20 6.64 -10.59
N SER A 150 11.39 6.91 -9.57
CA SER A 150 10.01 6.46 -9.47
C SER A 150 9.05 7.63 -9.30
N VAL A 151 7.84 7.45 -9.82
CA VAL A 151 6.70 8.35 -9.62
C VAL A 151 5.49 7.48 -9.33
N PHE A 152 4.90 7.64 -8.14
CA PHE A 152 3.72 6.88 -7.71
C PHE A 152 2.96 7.65 -6.63
N PRO A 153 1.63 7.57 -6.58
CA PRO A 153 0.85 8.06 -5.44
C PRO A 153 1.20 7.26 -4.18
N PRO A 154 1.65 7.91 -3.09
CA PRO A 154 2.05 7.20 -1.87
C PRO A 154 0.84 6.65 -1.11
N ILE A 155 1.06 5.62 -0.29
CA ILE A 155 0.03 5.05 0.60
C ILE A 155 -0.53 6.12 1.56
N SER A 156 0.32 7.05 2.00
CA SER A 156 -0.06 8.17 2.87
C SER A 156 -1.13 9.07 2.24
N SER A 157 -1.27 9.11 0.91
CA SER A 157 -2.32 9.85 0.21
C SER A 157 -3.74 9.39 0.55
N THR A 158 -3.90 8.17 1.10
CA THR A 158 -5.17 7.67 1.62
C THR A 158 -5.62 8.42 2.90
N PHE A 159 -4.70 9.01 3.64
CA PHE A 159 -4.95 9.70 4.90
C PHE A 159 -4.72 11.21 4.81
N ASP A 160 -3.86 11.63 3.89
CA ASP A 160 -3.48 13.01 3.65
C ASP A 160 -3.47 13.27 2.13
N LYS A 161 -4.45 14.06 1.66
CA LYS A 161 -4.61 14.41 0.24
C LYS A 161 -3.41 15.19 -0.34
N ASP A 162 -2.62 15.83 0.52
CA ASP A 162 -1.46 16.62 0.12
C ASP A 162 -0.17 15.80 0.08
N ALA A 163 -0.23 14.52 0.49
CA ALA A 163 0.88 13.58 0.37
C ALA A 163 1.03 13.12 -1.09
N ILE A 164 2.04 13.64 -1.77
CA ILE A 164 2.33 13.37 -3.19
C ILE A 164 3.70 12.75 -3.44
N TYR A 165 4.51 12.55 -2.40
CA TYR A 165 5.81 11.87 -2.45
C TYR A 165 5.81 10.61 -1.61
N GLY A 166 6.54 9.58 -2.06
CA GLY A 166 6.79 8.39 -1.27
C GLY A 166 7.44 8.74 0.07
N SER A 167 6.94 8.14 1.15
CA SER A 167 7.56 8.24 2.47
C SER A 167 8.91 7.51 2.51
N ALA A 168 9.74 7.84 3.49
CA ALA A 168 11.01 7.12 3.69
C ALA A 168 10.80 5.61 3.87
N GLY A 169 9.72 5.20 4.56
CA GLY A 169 9.36 3.79 4.72
C GLY A 169 8.98 3.10 3.42
N GLU A 170 8.28 3.78 2.50
CA GLU A 170 7.94 3.23 1.19
C GLU A 170 9.19 3.12 0.31
N MET A 171 10.06 4.14 0.34
CA MET A 171 11.29 4.15 -0.48
C MET A 171 12.31 3.09 -0.01
N SER A 172 12.39 2.82 1.30
CA SER A 172 13.32 1.84 1.88
C SER A 172 12.95 0.38 1.56
N LEU A 173 11.82 0.13 0.93
CA LEU A 173 11.41 -1.21 0.46
C LEU A 173 12.14 -1.65 -0.83
N GLY A 174 13.36 -1.18 -1.05
CA GLY A 174 14.24 -1.57 -2.14
C GLY A 174 14.42 -0.53 -3.24
N TRP A 175 13.87 0.69 -3.06
CA TRP A 175 14.05 1.75 -4.04
C TRP A 175 15.23 2.68 -3.73
N ASP A 176 15.55 2.92 -2.47
CA ASP A 176 16.66 3.77 -2.04
C ASP A 176 18.02 3.08 -2.05
N VAL A 177 18.05 1.76 -2.28
CA VAL A 177 19.25 0.93 -2.38
C VAL A 177 19.15 -0.03 -3.55
N ILE A 178 20.30 -0.49 -4.05
CA ILE A 178 20.42 -1.55 -5.06
C ILE A 178 21.31 -2.68 -4.54
N PRO A 179 21.08 -3.96 -4.94
CA PRO A 179 21.86 -5.10 -4.48
C PRO A 179 23.20 -5.25 -5.21
N PHE A 180 23.62 -4.24 -5.97
CA PHE A 180 24.86 -4.24 -6.75
C PHE A 180 25.85 -3.24 -6.18
N GLU A 181 27.13 -3.57 -6.26
CA GLU A 181 28.19 -2.61 -5.99
C GLU A 181 28.36 -1.67 -7.17
N VAL A 182 28.04 -0.39 -6.98
CA VAL A 182 28.12 0.67 -7.99
C VAL A 182 28.84 1.88 -7.38
N ALA A 183 29.80 2.45 -8.11
CA ALA A 183 30.57 3.58 -7.61
C ALA A 183 29.73 4.87 -7.51
N ASN A 184 28.73 5.03 -8.37
CA ASN A 184 27.92 6.25 -8.45
C ASN A 184 26.44 5.87 -8.54
N PHE A 185 25.65 6.30 -7.57
CA PHE A 185 24.23 5.95 -7.44
C PHE A 185 23.38 7.16 -7.11
N ARG A 186 22.18 7.22 -7.69
CA ARG A 186 21.14 8.17 -7.31
C ARG A 186 19.76 7.54 -7.44
N ALA A 187 19.01 7.53 -6.35
CA ALA A 187 17.59 7.24 -6.33
C ALA A 187 16.78 8.53 -6.21
N GLU A 188 15.73 8.65 -7.01
CA GLU A 188 14.86 9.81 -7.03
C GLU A 188 13.39 9.38 -6.92
N ASN A 189 12.56 10.24 -6.30
CA ASN A 189 11.11 10.11 -6.31
C ASN A 189 10.48 11.39 -6.85
N GLY A 190 9.51 11.25 -7.74
CA GLY A 190 8.70 12.35 -8.28
C GLY A 190 7.34 12.42 -7.61
N PRO A 191 6.67 13.60 -7.67
CA PRO A 191 5.34 13.77 -7.08
C PRO A 191 4.28 13.08 -7.92
N ALA A 192 3.30 12.46 -7.25
CA ALA A 192 2.10 11.93 -7.87
C ALA A 192 0.91 12.03 -6.92
N ALA A 193 -0.20 12.59 -7.40
CA ALA A 193 -1.45 12.66 -6.67
C ALA A 193 -2.29 11.40 -6.91
N ALA A 194 -2.87 10.84 -5.85
CA ALA A 194 -3.82 9.76 -5.98
C ALA A 194 -5.21 10.29 -6.35
N HIS A 195 -5.90 9.59 -7.27
CA HIS A 195 -7.31 9.83 -7.61
C HIS A 195 -8.21 8.65 -7.21
N VAL A 196 -7.61 7.62 -6.64
CA VAL A 196 -8.27 6.46 -6.03
C VAL A 196 -7.63 6.18 -4.66
N ARG A 197 -8.27 5.37 -3.84
CA ARG A 197 -7.71 4.94 -2.56
C ARG A 197 -6.52 4.02 -2.80
N ILE A 198 -5.40 4.32 -2.14
CA ILE A 198 -4.18 3.51 -2.25
C ILE A 198 -4.03 2.62 -1.03
N GLY A 199 -3.71 1.36 -1.26
CA GLY A 199 -3.52 0.34 -0.25
C GLY A 199 -2.11 -0.26 -0.24
N TRP A 200 -1.93 -1.21 0.67
CA TRP A 200 -0.68 -1.95 0.80
C TRP A 200 -0.60 -3.08 -0.23
N LEU A 201 0.61 -3.54 -0.53
CA LEU A 201 0.86 -4.72 -1.36
C LEU A 201 0.73 -6.03 -0.56
N ARG A 202 0.81 -5.95 0.78
CA ARG A 202 0.72 -7.11 1.69
C ARG A 202 0.47 -6.67 3.14
#